data_df609a3710fff25dbdba79a1a5b95d1f
#
_entry.id   df609a3710fff25dbdba79a1a5b95d1f
#
_cell.length_a   1.000
_cell.length_b   1.000
_cell.length_c   1.000
_cell.angle_alpha   90.00
_cell.angle_beta   90.00
_cell.angle_gamma   90.00
#
_symmetry.space_group_name_H-M   'P 1'
#
loop_
_entity.id
_entity.type
_entity.pdbx_description
1 polymer ?
#
loop_
_entity_poly.entity_id
_entity_poly.type
_entity_poly.pdbx_seq_one_letter_code
_entity_poly.pdbx_strand_id
1 'polypeptide(L)'
;MLRLLNLELQKLFLNRTSKILIFISFILPFFVILLSSIKFNVFGFFTLELGELGIFNFPVIWHLTTFFASQFKFFFAIVVVSMIGNEYSNKTIKQNLIDGLSKKEFILSKFYTIVFFSLVSTILISIISLSIGLYYSSYTEASIIFRETEFLVAYFVKLIGFFSLCLFFGVLVKRSAFALAFLFILYILEWIVFGLLAWKLDSSLAEKIQNFF
;
A
#
# COMPACT_ATOMS: atom_id res chain seq x y z
N MET A 1 -11.53 -12.42 17.59
CA MET A 1 -10.95 -11.62 16.51
C MET A 1 -10.53 -10.24 17.00
N LEU A 2 -11.40 -9.40 17.50
CA LEU A 2 -11.09 -8.03 17.96
C LEU A 2 -10.02 -7.97 19.05
N ARG A 3 -10.02 -8.92 20.01
CA ARG A 3 -9.00 -9.00 21.07
C ARG A 3 -7.58 -9.16 20.48
N LEU A 4 -7.42 -10.07 19.51
CA LEU A 4 -6.11 -10.33 18.88
C LEU A 4 -5.63 -9.12 18.08
N LEU A 5 -6.52 -8.48 17.33
CA LEU A 5 -6.21 -7.27 16.57
C LEU A 5 -5.78 -6.13 17.53
N ASN A 6 -6.53 -5.93 18.62
CA ASN A 6 -6.22 -4.84 19.57
C ASN A 6 -4.83 -5.03 20.22
N LEU A 7 -4.47 -6.27 20.59
CA LEU A 7 -3.15 -6.57 21.13
C LEU A 7 -2.03 -6.25 20.13
N GLU A 8 -2.21 -6.59 18.86
CA GLU A 8 -1.21 -6.29 17.82
C GLU A 8 -1.12 -4.78 17.54
N LEU A 9 -2.24 -4.08 17.48
CA LEU A 9 -2.24 -2.62 17.31
C LEU A 9 -1.53 -1.93 18.49
N GLN A 10 -1.78 -2.34 19.73
CA GLN A 10 -1.09 -1.81 20.89
C GLN A 10 0.43 -2.01 20.78
N LYS A 11 0.89 -3.22 20.42
CA LYS A 11 2.33 -3.49 20.22
C LYS A 11 2.94 -2.57 19.15
N LEU A 12 2.23 -2.36 18.04
CA LEU A 12 2.70 -1.51 16.95
C LEU A 12 2.79 -0.04 17.34
N PHE A 13 1.77 0.48 18.03
CA PHE A 13 1.73 1.89 18.44
C PHE A 13 2.64 2.20 19.64
N LEU A 14 2.96 1.21 20.46
CA LEU A 14 3.97 1.36 21.51
C LEU A 14 5.42 1.37 20.95
N ASN A 15 5.67 0.69 19.84
CA ASN A 15 6.97 0.71 19.19
C ASN A 15 7.13 1.99 18.37
N ARG A 16 8.08 2.84 18.75
CA ARG A 16 8.34 4.14 18.12
C ARG A 16 8.63 4.04 16.63
N THR A 17 9.46 3.07 16.23
CA THR A 17 9.82 2.86 14.83
C THR A 17 8.62 2.42 13.99
N SER A 18 7.84 1.45 14.47
CA SER A 18 6.62 0.98 13.78
C SER A 18 5.60 2.10 13.64
N LYS A 19 5.40 2.88 14.69
CA LYS A 19 4.50 4.04 14.68
C LYS A 19 4.89 5.06 13.60
N ILE A 20 6.16 5.45 13.53
CA ILE A 20 6.66 6.40 12.53
C ILE A 20 6.46 5.85 11.11
N LEU A 21 6.82 4.59 10.87
CA LEU A 21 6.66 3.96 9.56
C LEU A 21 5.20 3.85 9.12
N ILE A 22 4.28 3.53 10.05
CA ILE A 22 2.85 3.52 9.78
C ILE A 22 2.38 4.93 9.37
N PHE A 23 2.75 5.96 10.12
CA PHE A 23 2.40 7.34 9.77
C PHE A 23 2.95 7.75 8.40
N ILE A 24 4.21 7.43 8.11
CA ILE A 24 4.83 7.72 6.81
C ILE A 24 4.07 7.01 5.70
N SER A 25 3.71 5.73 5.87
CA SER A 25 3.02 4.95 4.83
C SER A 25 1.64 5.52 4.46
N PHE A 26 0.97 6.22 5.37
CA PHE A 26 -0.31 6.88 5.13
C PHE A 26 -0.17 8.34 4.67
N ILE A 27 0.72 9.10 5.31
CA ILE A 27 0.85 10.54 5.05
C ILE A 27 1.57 10.81 3.73
N LEU A 28 2.58 10.02 3.38
CA LEU A 28 3.44 10.29 2.23
C LEU A 28 2.70 10.16 0.88
N PRO A 29 1.88 9.11 0.62
CA PRO A 29 1.03 9.06 -0.57
C PRO A 29 0.08 10.25 -0.66
N PHE A 30 -0.56 10.62 0.45
CA PHE A 30 -1.44 11.77 0.53
C PHE A 30 -0.72 13.07 0.13
N PHE A 31 0.47 13.29 0.71
CA PHE A 31 1.26 14.48 0.44
C PHE A 31 1.71 14.56 -1.02
N VAL A 32 2.13 13.43 -1.61
CA VAL A 32 2.53 13.39 -3.03
C VAL A 32 1.35 13.67 -3.95
N ILE A 33 0.17 13.10 -3.68
CA ILE A 33 -1.03 13.35 -4.48
C ILE A 33 -1.46 14.83 -4.35
N LEU A 34 -1.43 15.41 -3.15
CA LEU A 34 -1.73 16.83 -2.96
C LEU A 34 -0.70 17.72 -3.66
N LEU A 35 0.60 17.42 -3.55
CA LEU A 35 1.62 18.20 -4.25
C LEU A 35 1.43 18.13 -5.76
N SER A 36 1.06 16.98 -6.31
CA SER A 36 0.83 16.85 -7.75
C SER A 36 -0.36 17.65 -8.25
N SER A 37 -1.28 18.06 -7.37
CA SER A 37 -2.42 18.91 -7.73
C SER A 37 -2.12 20.42 -7.74
N ILE A 38 -0.94 20.84 -7.22
CA ILE A 38 -0.53 22.24 -7.16
C ILE A 38 0.28 22.60 -8.41
N LYS A 39 0.11 23.85 -8.88
CA LYS A 39 0.90 24.40 -9.99
C LYS A 39 2.35 24.61 -9.56
N PHE A 40 3.29 23.92 -10.20
CA PHE A 40 4.71 24.11 -9.95
C PHE A 40 5.39 24.89 -11.07
N ASN A 41 5.98 26.05 -10.73
CA ASN A 41 6.92 26.74 -11.59
C ASN A 41 8.33 26.20 -11.35
N VAL A 42 8.81 25.32 -12.25
CA VAL A 42 10.16 24.79 -12.17
C VAL A 42 11.12 25.77 -12.80
N PHE A 43 11.88 26.50 -11.97
CA PHE A 43 12.93 27.44 -12.35
C PHE A 43 12.56 28.51 -13.39
N GLY A 44 11.26 28.85 -13.51
CA GLY A 44 10.81 29.86 -14.49
C GLY A 44 10.78 29.40 -15.95
N PHE A 45 11.17 28.16 -16.25
CA PHE A 45 11.19 27.62 -17.62
C PHE A 45 9.97 26.78 -17.96
N PHE A 46 9.36 26.09 -16.99
CA PHE A 46 8.21 25.24 -17.21
C PHE A 46 7.20 25.39 -16.05
N THR A 47 5.95 25.70 -16.40
CA THR A 47 4.81 25.55 -15.49
C THR A 47 4.23 24.16 -15.68
N LEU A 48 4.39 23.27 -14.69
CA LEU A 48 3.74 21.98 -14.66
C LEU A 48 2.38 22.17 -13.97
N GLU A 49 1.32 22.19 -14.75
CA GLU A 49 -0.07 22.23 -14.30
C GLU A 49 -0.72 20.86 -14.54
N LEU A 50 -0.42 19.89 -13.68
CA LEU A 50 -0.97 18.55 -13.81
C LEU A 50 -2.51 18.53 -13.71
N GLY A 51 -3.09 19.53 -13.03
CA GLY A 51 -4.54 19.72 -12.95
C GLY A 51 -5.19 19.99 -14.30
N GLU A 52 -4.52 20.72 -15.21
CA GLU A 52 -5.06 21.05 -16.54
C GLU A 52 -4.95 19.89 -17.54
N LEU A 53 -4.09 18.90 -17.28
CA LEU A 53 -3.96 17.70 -18.11
C LEU A 53 -5.13 16.74 -18.00
N GLY A 54 -6.16 17.05 -17.19
CA GLY A 54 -7.34 16.22 -16.99
C GLY A 54 -7.07 14.91 -16.20
N ILE A 55 -5.88 14.79 -15.62
CA ILE A 55 -5.46 13.60 -14.87
C ILE A 55 -6.30 13.41 -13.60
N PHE A 56 -6.79 14.51 -13.02
CA PHE A 56 -7.66 14.51 -11.84
C PHE A 56 -9.15 14.46 -12.19
N ASN A 57 -9.50 14.31 -13.47
CA ASN A 57 -10.89 14.13 -13.87
C ASN A 57 -11.39 12.72 -13.52
N PHE A 58 -12.68 12.64 -13.14
CA PHE A 58 -13.34 11.34 -13.06
C PHE A 58 -13.54 10.74 -14.47
N PRO A 59 -13.36 9.44 -14.65
CA PRO A 59 -13.04 8.40 -13.64
C PRO A 59 -11.54 8.14 -13.45
N VAL A 60 -10.65 8.76 -14.24
CA VAL A 60 -9.19 8.48 -14.30
C VAL A 60 -8.49 8.64 -12.94
N ILE A 61 -9.00 9.54 -12.09
CA ILE A 61 -8.40 9.80 -10.78
C ILE A 61 -8.32 8.56 -9.88
N TRP A 62 -9.27 7.62 -10.00
CA TRP A 62 -9.26 6.39 -9.21
C TRP A 62 -8.04 5.52 -9.52
N HIS A 63 -7.74 5.36 -10.80
CA HIS A 63 -6.56 4.61 -11.23
C HIS A 63 -5.27 5.31 -10.82
N LEU A 64 -5.17 6.60 -11.08
CA LEU A 64 -3.96 7.38 -10.80
C LEU A 64 -3.61 7.38 -9.31
N THR A 65 -4.57 7.68 -8.44
CA THR A 65 -4.32 7.78 -7.00
C THR A 65 -4.00 6.42 -6.37
N THR A 66 -4.68 5.35 -6.79
CA THR A 66 -4.38 3.98 -6.32
C THR A 66 -3.03 3.50 -6.82
N PHE A 67 -2.64 3.83 -8.06
CA PHE A 67 -1.32 3.54 -8.60
C PHE A 67 -0.22 4.22 -7.79
N PHE A 68 -0.30 5.53 -7.58
CA PHE A 68 0.69 6.27 -6.78
C PHE A 68 0.74 5.77 -5.34
N ALA A 69 -0.40 5.57 -4.70
CA ALA A 69 -0.44 5.07 -3.33
C ALA A 69 0.20 3.67 -3.20
N SER A 70 0.06 2.83 -4.22
CA SER A 70 0.65 1.49 -4.21
C SER A 70 2.18 1.49 -4.19
N GLN A 71 2.84 2.55 -4.65
CA GLN A 71 4.31 2.66 -4.60
C GLN A 71 4.84 2.79 -3.17
N PHE A 72 4.02 3.33 -2.26
CA PHE A 72 4.40 3.53 -0.85
C PHE A 72 4.15 2.31 0.05
N LYS A 73 3.61 1.21 -0.50
CA LYS A 73 3.36 -0.05 0.23
C LYS A 73 4.60 -0.59 0.97
N PHE A 74 5.81 -0.27 0.49
CA PHE A 74 7.06 -0.74 1.10
C PHE A 74 7.29 -0.25 2.52
N PHE A 75 6.87 0.95 2.87
CA PHE A 75 7.02 1.45 4.23
C PHE A 75 6.23 0.60 5.22
N PHE A 76 5.02 0.18 4.83
CA PHE A 76 4.23 -0.71 5.68
C PHE A 76 4.74 -2.16 5.61
N ALA A 77 5.34 -2.61 4.51
CA ALA A 77 6.00 -3.90 4.42
C ALA A 77 7.10 -4.07 5.47
N ILE A 78 7.89 -2.99 5.70
CA ILE A 78 8.91 -2.98 6.77
C ILE A 78 8.27 -3.23 8.13
N VAL A 79 7.10 -2.62 8.40
CA VAL A 79 6.36 -2.83 9.65
C VAL A 79 5.92 -4.28 9.77
N VAL A 80 5.31 -4.85 8.74
CA VAL A 80 4.81 -6.25 8.74
C VAL A 80 5.94 -7.24 8.98
N VAL A 81 7.07 -7.08 8.27
CA VAL A 81 8.23 -7.96 8.45
C VAL A 81 8.86 -7.79 9.83
N SER A 82 8.95 -6.54 10.32
CA SER A 82 9.51 -6.25 11.64
C SER A 82 8.67 -6.79 12.78
N MET A 83 7.34 -6.83 12.64
CA MET A 83 6.44 -7.45 13.64
C MET A 83 6.88 -8.89 13.94
N ILE A 84 7.17 -9.66 12.89
CA ILE A 84 7.55 -11.06 13.02
C ILE A 84 9.00 -11.17 13.46
N GLY A 85 9.91 -10.44 12.80
CA GLY A 85 11.34 -10.46 13.10
C GLY A 85 11.65 -10.11 14.55
N ASN A 86 10.98 -9.11 15.11
CA ASN A 86 11.13 -8.71 16.52
C ASN A 86 10.64 -9.80 17.48
N GLU A 87 9.54 -10.48 17.15
CA GLU A 87 9.03 -11.56 17.99
C GLU A 87 9.94 -12.81 17.98
N TYR A 88 10.59 -13.09 16.85
CA TYR A 88 11.61 -14.14 16.79
C TYR A 88 12.86 -13.74 17.57
N SER A 89 13.35 -12.52 17.39
CA SER A 89 14.56 -11.99 18.03
C SER A 89 14.43 -11.93 19.56
N ASN A 90 13.28 -11.44 20.04
CA ASN A 90 12.99 -11.29 21.47
C ASN A 90 12.45 -12.58 22.11
N LYS A 91 12.34 -13.68 21.36
CA LYS A 91 11.80 -14.99 21.82
C LYS A 91 10.35 -14.91 22.37
N THR A 92 9.64 -13.81 22.09
CA THR A 92 8.26 -13.59 22.59
C THR A 92 7.25 -14.56 21.98
N ILE A 93 7.55 -15.17 20.81
CA ILE A 93 6.74 -16.23 20.22
C ILE A 93 6.61 -17.43 21.17
N LYS A 94 7.72 -17.87 21.79
CA LYS A 94 7.68 -18.98 22.74
C LYS A 94 6.85 -18.64 23.98
N GLN A 95 6.97 -17.42 24.47
CA GLN A 95 6.19 -16.94 25.61
C GLN A 95 4.70 -16.90 25.30
N ASN A 96 4.32 -16.33 24.16
CA ASN A 96 2.92 -16.27 23.71
C ASN A 96 2.28 -17.68 23.58
N LEU A 97 3.07 -18.68 23.13
CA LEU A 97 2.61 -20.07 23.03
C LEU A 97 2.45 -20.73 24.42
N ILE A 98 3.34 -20.43 25.37
CA ILE A 98 3.25 -20.90 26.76
C ILE A 98 2.02 -20.28 27.45
N ASP A 99 1.75 -19.01 27.17
CA ASP A 99 0.58 -18.26 27.68
C ASP A 99 -0.76 -18.71 27.05
N GLY A 100 -0.73 -19.77 26.21
CA GLY A 100 -1.92 -20.44 25.67
C GLY A 100 -2.34 -19.98 24.27
N LEU A 101 -1.58 -19.12 23.59
CA LEU A 101 -1.89 -18.73 22.22
C LEU A 101 -1.54 -19.89 21.25
N SER A 102 -2.48 -20.32 20.44
CA SER A 102 -2.20 -21.31 19.40
C SER A 102 -1.38 -20.71 18.23
N LYS A 103 -0.61 -21.56 17.54
CA LYS A 103 0.15 -21.13 16.34
C LYS A 103 -0.76 -20.51 15.28
N LYS A 104 -1.99 -21.01 15.15
CA LYS A 104 -2.98 -20.50 14.21
C LYS A 104 -3.45 -19.08 14.62
N GLU A 105 -3.77 -18.88 15.89
CA GLU A 105 -4.17 -17.56 16.39
C GLU A 105 -3.05 -16.55 16.26
N PHE A 106 -1.80 -16.97 16.46
CA PHE A 106 -0.64 -16.13 16.24
C PHE A 106 -0.55 -15.60 14.79
N ILE A 107 -0.67 -16.45 13.80
CA ILE A 107 -0.62 -16.04 12.39
C ILE A 107 -1.86 -15.23 12.03
N LEU A 108 -3.04 -15.62 12.50
CA LEU A 108 -4.29 -14.90 12.24
C LEU A 108 -4.27 -13.50 12.84
N SER A 109 -3.66 -13.28 14.01
CA SER A 109 -3.55 -11.94 14.60
C SER A 109 -2.80 -10.98 13.68
N LYS A 110 -1.70 -11.44 13.07
CA LYS A 110 -0.91 -10.67 12.10
C LYS A 110 -1.69 -10.41 10.81
N PHE A 111 -2.38 -11.44 10.32
CA PHE A 111 -3.21 -11.32 9.12
C PHE A 111 -4.36 -10.33 9.30
N TYR A 112 -5.04 -10.34 10.44
CA TYR A 112 -6.08 -9.34 10.75
C TYR A 112 -5.53 -7.91 10.79
N THR A 113 -4.31 -7.75 11.29
CA THR A 113 -3.64 -6.45 11.28
C THR A 113 -3.37 -5.97 9.85
N ILE A 114 -2.93 -6.87 8.96
CA ILE A 114 -2.74 -6.58 7.53
C ILE A 114 -4.06 -6.15 6.88
N VAL A 115 -5.12 -6.92 7.07
CA VAL A 115 -6.45 -6.60 6.50
C VAL A 115 -6.94 -5.25 7.02
N PHE A 116 -6.80 -4.99 8.31
CA PHE A 116 -7.19 -3.72 8.92
C PHE A 116 -6.46 -2.52 8.29
N PHE A 117 -5.13 -2.57 8.19
CA PHE A 117 -4.36 -1.47 7.61
C PHE A 117 -4.60 -1.31 6.11
N SER A 118 -4.79 -2.41 5.37
CA SER A 118 -5.17 -2.36 3.95
C SER A 118 -6.52 -1.68 3.76
N LEU A 119 -7.50 -1.98 4.63
CA LEU A 119 -8.82 -1.37 4.59
C LEU A 119 -8.75 0.13 4.93
N VAL A 120 -8.02 0.50 5.99
CA VAL A 120 -7.80 1.92 6.36
C VAL A 120 -7.13 2.67 5.22
N SER A 121 -6.10 2.10 4.59
CA SER A 121 -5.42 2.71 3.43
C SER A 121 -6.38 2.94 2.27
N THR A 122 -7.20 1.95 1.93
CA THR A 122 -8.17 2.06 0.83
C THR A 122 -9.22 3.13 1.09
N ILE A 123 -9.75 3.20 2.32
CA ILE A 123 -10.72 4.24 2.71
C ILE A 123 -10.07 5.63 2.62
N LEU A 124 -8.86 5.81 3.13
CA LEU A 124 -8.16 7.09 3.07
C LEU A 124 -7.93 7.53 1.62
N ILE A 125 -7.45 6.64 0.76
CA ILE A 125 -7.23 6.94 -0.67
C ILE A 125 -8.56 7.26 -1.36
N SER A 126 -9.65 6.56 -1.06
CA SER A 126 -10.97 6.85 -1.64
C SER A 126 -11.47 8.24 -1.25
N ILE A 127 -11.30 8.66 0.00
CA ILE A 127 -11.69 10.00 0.48
C ILE A 127 -10.84 11.08 -0.21
N ILE A 128 -9.53 10.86 -0.32
CA ILE A 128 -8.62 11.80 -0.97
C ILE A 128 -8.96 11.95 -2.46
N SER A 129 -9.15 10.83 -3.16
CA SER A 129 -9.49 10.82 -4.58
C SER A 129 -10.81 11.52 -4.86
N LEU A 130 -11.84 11.27 -4.01
CA LEU A 130 -13.10 11.99 -4.09
C LEU A 130 -12.93 13.49 -3.87
N SER A 131 -12.17 13.89 -2.84
CA SER A 131 -11.99 15.31 -2.51
C SER A 131 -11.27 16.07 -3.63
N ILE A 132 -10.20 15.49 -4.18
CA ILE A 132 -9.43 16.11 -5.27
C ILE A 132 -10.24 16.07 -6.56
N GLY A 133 -10.90 14.95 -6.87
CA GLY A 133 -11.72 14.82 -8.07
C GLY A 133 -12.88 15.80 -8.08
N LEU A 134 -13.59 16.01 -6.97
CA LEU A 134 -14.66 16.99 -6.88
C LEU A 134 -14.16 18.44 -7.04
N TYR A 135 -12.91 18.71 -6.69
CA TYR A 135 -12.33 20.05 -6.81
C TYR A 135 -11.81 20.35 -8.22
N TYR A 136 -11.15 19.39 -8.87
CA TYR A 136 -10.47 19.61 -10.16
C TYR A 136 -11.24 19.06 -11.36
N SER A 137 -12.18 18.12 -11.18
CA SER A 137 -12.89 17.49 -12.30
C SER A 137 -13.93 18.43 -12.91
N SER A 138 -13.99 18.42 -14.22
CA SER A 138 -15.06 19.06 -14.98
C SER A 138 -16.38 18.28 -14.96
N TYR A 139 -16.34 17.03 -14.46
CA TYR A 139 -17.47 16.10 -14.43
C TYR A 139 -17.98 15.93 -13.01
N THR A 140 -19.26 16.27 -12.77
CA THR A 140 -19.92 16.21 -11.45
C THR A 140 -21.06 15.20 -11.41
N GLU A 141 -21.31 14.49 -12.52
CA GLU A 141 -22.37 13.49 -12.59
C GLU A 141 -22.02 12.23 -11.79
N ALA A 142 -22.91 11.78 -10.91
CA ALA A 142 -22.69 10.62 -10.06
C ALA A 142 -22.35 9.34 -10.87
N SER A 143 -22.94 9.19 -12.07
CA SER A 143 -22.66 8.08 -12.98
C SER A 143 -21.21 8.02 -13.46
N ILE A 144 -20.55 9.19 -13.58
CA ILE A 144 -19.16 9.31 -14.00
C ILE A 144 -18.24 9.19 -12.79
N ILE A 145 -18.62 9.78 -11.66
CA ILE A 145 -17.83 9.74 -10.40
C ILE A 145 -17.62 8.29 -9.96
N PHE A 146 -18.67 7.48 -9.92
CA PHE A 146 -18.57 6.09 -9.44
C PHE A 146 -18.15 5.09 -10.51
N ARG A 147 -17.92 5.52 -11.73
CA ARG A 147 -17.35 4.69 -12.78
C ARG A 147 -15.90 4.34 -12.41
N GLU A 148 -15.50 3.10 -12.64
CA GLU A 148 -14.13 2.60 -12.39
C GLU A 148 -13.70 2.60 -10.90
N THR A 149 -14.62 2.67 -9.95
CA THR A 149 -14.31 2.48 -8.50
C THR A 149 -13.77 1.08 -8.19
N GLU A 150 -13.83 0.16 -9.16
CA GLU A 150 -13.21 -1.17 -9.09
C GLU A 150 -11.69 -1.10 -8.82
N PHE A 151 -11.02 -0.01 -9.22
CA PHE A 151 -9.61 0.21 -8.89
C PHE A 151 -9.35 0.29 -7.38
N LEU A 152 -10.30 0.75 -6.58
CA LEU A 152 -10.19 0.74 -5.11
C LEU A 152 -10.22 -0.69 -4.56
N VAL A 153 -11.08 -1.55 -5.13
CA VAL A 153 -11.15 -2.95 -4.73
C VAL A 153 -9.88 -3.69 -5.15
N ALA A 154 -9.41 -3.43 -6.38
CA ALA A 154 -8.14 -3.98 -6.87
C ALA A 154 -6.96 -3.55 -5.99
N TYR A 155 -6.89 -2.28 -5.58
CA TYR A 155 -5.90 -1.76 -4.66
C TYR A 155 -5.94 -2.46 -3.29
N PHE A 156 -7.13 -2.66 -2.72
CA PHE A 156 -7.31 -3.37 -1.46
C PHE A 156 -6.77 -4.81 -1.54
N VAL A 157 -7.17 -5.55 -2.59
CA VAL A 157 -6.72 -6.94 -2.81
C VAL A 157 -5.20 -6.99 -3.04
N LYS A 158 -4.65 -6.05 -3.82
CA LYS A 158 -3.20 -5.91 -4.05
C LYS A 158 -2.43 -5.70 -2.75
N LEU A 159 -2.92 -4.84 -1.86
CA LEU A 159 -2.29 -4.61 -0.56
C LEU A 159 -2.32 -5.86 0.32
N ILE A 160 -3.46 -6.54 0.42
CA ILE A 160 -3.58 -7.78 1.20
C ILE A 160 -2.63 -8.84 0.65
N GLY A 161 -2.59 -9.05 -0.66
CA GLY A 161 -1.71 -10.02 -1.32
C GLY A 161 -0.24 -9.72 -1.02
N PHE A 162 0.18 -8.47 -1.22
CA PHE A 162 1.55 -8.05 -0.98
C PHE A 162 1.98 -8.18 0.49
N PHE A 163 1.16 -7.72 1.43
CA PHE A 163 1.49 -7.82 2.86
C PHE A 163 1.41 -9.25 3.38
N SER A 164 0.56 -10.11 2.79
CA SER A 164 0.55 -11.54 3.10
C SER A 164 1.84 -12.23 2.64
N LEU A 165 2.39 -11.83 1.49
CA LEU A 165 3.73 -12.25 1.07
C LEU A 165 4.81 -11.77 2.05
N CYS A 166 4.73 -10.52 2.52
CA CYS A 166 5.64 -9.98 3.54
C CYS A 166 5.58 -10.81 4.84
N LEU A 167 4.37 -11.18 5.27
CA LEU A 167 4.14 -12.04 6.41
C LEU A 167 4.78 -13.42 6.21
N PHE A 168 4.55 -14.02 5.05
CA PHE A 168 5.09 -15.32 4.69
C PHE A 168 6.62 -15.33 4.74
N PHE A 169 7.28 -14.36 4.09
CA PHE A 169 8.74 -14.28 4.13
C PHE A 169 9.28 -13.94 5.52
N GLY A 170 8.58 -13.12 6.30
CA GLY A 170 8.94 -12.84 7.69
C GLY A 170 8.97 -14.11 8.54
N VAL A 171 7.98 -14.98 8.39
CA VAL A 171 7.91 -16.26 9.11
C VAL A 171 8.96 -17.26 8.61
N LEU A 172 9.19 -17.32 7.29
CA LEU A 172 10.11 -18.27 6.67
C LEU A 172 11.56 -17.94 7.02
N VAL A 173 11.96 -16.69 6.88
CA VAL A 173 13.37 -16.26 7.02
C VAL A 173 13.74 -15.96 8.47
N LYS A 174 12.76 -15.64 9.33
CA LYS A 174 12.93 -15.33 10.77
C LYS A 174 13.86 -14.15 11.08
N ARG A 175 14.40 -13.48 10.06
CA ARG A 175 15.26 -12.30 10.16
C ARG A 175 14.69 -11.19 9.27
N SER A 176 14.33 -10.07 9.84
CA SER A 176 13.67 -8.96 9.15
C SER A 176 14.50 -8.42 7.96
N ALA A 177 15.82 -8.27 8.14
CA ALA A 177 16.69 -7.74 7.08
C ALA A 177 16.69 -8.61 5.81
N PHE A 178 16.80 -9.93 5.94
CA PHE A 178 16.79 -10.84 4.78
C PHE A 178 15.41 -10.93 4.13
N ALA A 179 14.33 -10.89 4.92
CA ALA A 179 12.98 -10.88 4.37
C ALA A 179 12.73 -9.60 3.55
N LEU A 180 13.19 -8.44 4.03
CA LEU A 180 13.10 -7.17 3.30
C LEU A 180 13.95 -7.18 2.03
N ALA A 181 15.17 -7.71 2.08
CA ALA A 181 16.03 -7.84 0.90
C ALA A 181 15.35 -8.70 -0.18
N PHE A 182 14.69 -9.81 0.21
CA PHE A 182 13.96 -10.66 -0.71
C PHE A 182 12.77 -9.95 -1.35
N LEU A 183 12.01 -9.19 -0.58
CA LEU A 183 10.89 -8.37 -1.09
C LEU A 183 11.38 -7.30 -2.06
N PHE A 184 12.52 -6.67 -1.78
CA PHE A 184 13.11 -5.68 -2.67
C PHE A 184 13.57 -6.31 -4.01
N ILE A 185 14.15 -7.51 -3.97
CA ILE A 185 14.50 -8.26 -5.19
C ILE A 185 13.25 -8.60 -5.99
N LEU A 186 12.17 -9.07 -5.34
CA LEU A 186 10.90 -9.34 -6.02
C LEU A 186 10.35 -8.09 -6.70
N TYR A 187 10.41 -6.94 -6.04
CA TYR A 187 9.97 -5.67 -6.63
C TYR A 187 10.77 -5.28 -7.88
N ILE A 188 12.09 -5.43 -7.84
CA ILE A 188 12.93 -5.20 -9.02
C ILE A 188 12.57 -6.17 -10.14
N LEU A 189 12.33 -7.44 -9.81
CA LEU A 189 11.90 -8.44 -10.79
C LEU A 189 10.54 -8.08 -11.43
N GLU A 190 9.58 -7.59 -10.65
CA GLU A 190 8.30 -7.07 -11.18
C GLU A 190 8.54 -6.02 -12.26
N TRP A 191 9.39 -5.02 -11.98
CA TRP A 191 9.73 -3.96 -12.94
C TRP A 191 10.47 -4.47 -14.18
N ILE A 192 11.39 -5.42 -14.02
CA ILE A 192 12.10 -6.04 -15.15
C ILE A 192 11.12 -6.82 -16.02
N VAL A 193 10.26 -7.64 -15.42
CA VAL A 193 9.24 -8.42 -16.15
C VAL A 193 8.29 -7.49 -16.87
N PHE A 194 7.81 -6.43 -16.20
CA PHE A 194 6.98 -5.42 -16.83
C PHE A 194 7.67 -4.75 -18.04
N GLY A 195 8.92 -4.32 -17.90
CA GLY A 195 9.68 -3.72 -18.99
C GLY A 195 9.90 -4.66 -20.18
N LEU A 196 10.15 -5.94 -19.92
CA LEU A 196 10.29 -6.96 -20.97
C LEU A 196 8.96 -7.25 -21.67
N LEU A 197 7.86 -7.28 -20.92
CA LEU A 197 6.52 -7.48 -21.49
C LEU A 197 6.09 -6.27 -22.32
N ALA A 198 6.31 -5.05 -21.84
CA ALA A 198 6.02 -3.82 -22.55
C ALA A 198 6.82 -3.70 -23.86
N TRP A 199 8.02 -4.26 -23.91
CA TRP A 199 8.83 -4.28 -25.12
C TRP A 199 8.38 -5.33 -26.15
N LYS A 200 7.82 -6.48 -25.71
CA LYS A 200 7.45 -7.59 -26.58
C LYS A 200 5.96 -7.65 -26.97
N LEU A 201 5.09 -7.01 -26.20
CA LEU A 201 3.65 -7.06 -26.35
C LEU A 201 3.10 -5.72 -26.83
N ASP A 202 1.95 -5.76 -27.54
CA ASP A 202 1.18 -4.56 -27.84
C ASP A 202 0.85 -3.79 -26.57
N SER A 203 0.92 -2.46 -26.64
CA SER A 203 0.74 -1.55 -25.50
C SER A 203 -0.52 -1.81 -24.66
N SER A 204 -1.62 -2.26 -25.30
CA SER A 204 -2.88 -2.57 -24.63
C SER A 204 -2.81 -3.78 -23.69
N LEU A 205 -1.98 -4.77 -24.00
CA LEU A 205 -1.77 -5.94 -23.14
C LEU A 205 -0.78 -5.64 -22.01
N ALA A 206 0.23 -4.80 -22.26
CA ALA A 206 1.18 -4.35 -21.25
C ALA A 206 0.50 -3.54 -20.14
N GLU A 207 -0.45 -2.64 -20.48
CA GLU A 207 -1.26 -1.89 -19.50
C GLU A 207 -2.14 -2.82 -18.64
N LYS A 208 -2.78 -3.81 -19.23
CA LYS A 208 -3.58 -4.78 -18.47
C LYS A 208 -2.74 -5.57 -17.47
N ILE A 209 -1.52 -5.95 -17.85
CA ILE A 209 -0.60 -6.68 -16.98
C ILE A 209 -0.07 -5.76 -15.86
N GLN A 210 0.22 -4.50 -16.16
CA GLN A 210 0.64 -3.51 -15.15
C GLN A 210 -0.42 -3.31 -14.05
N ASN A 211 -1.68 -3.39 -14.39
CA ASN A 211 -2.78 -3.27 -13.42
C ASN A 211 -2.92 -4.52 -12.53
N PHE A 212 -2.28 -5.65 -12.89
CA PHE A 212 -2.27 -6.88 -12.09
C PHE A 212 -1.14 -6.90 -11.04
N PHE A 213 -0.04 -6.19 -11.26
CA PHE A 213 1.09 -6.05 -10.35
C PHE A 213 1.07 -4.73 -9.60
#